data_6334324d1047098885e3817079c2267c
#
_entry.id   6334324d1047098885e3817079c2267c
#
_cell.length_a   1.000
_cell.length_b   1.000
_cell.length_c   1.000
_cell.angle_alpha   90.00
_cell.angle_beta   90.00
_cell.angle_gamma   90.00
#
_symmetry.space_group_name_H-M   'P 1'
#
loop_
_entity.id
_entity.type
_entity.pdbx_description
1 polymer ?
#
loop_
_entity_poly.entity_id
_entity_poly.type
_entity_poly.pdbx_seq_one_letter_code
_entity_poly.pdbx_strand_id
1 'polypeptide(L)'
;MSSLWIIVILLVIVVGYMIFNAIINKRSVEELNQYEFHQGMRKAQVIDVREKVDYDYGHINGARNIPITMFKQRYQGLRKDQPIYLCDANGIASYRAARILKKNGYKDIYMLKGGYKKWTGKIKSKK
;
A
#
# COMPACT_ATOMS: atom_id res chain seq x y z
N MET A 1 43.96 -5.51 14.82
CA MET A 1 43.76 -5.47 13.37
C MET A 1 42.65 -6.40 12.91
N SER A 2 42.62 -7.65 13.39
CA SER A 2 41.59 -8.62 12.99
C SER A 2 40.18 -8.22 13.40
N SER A 3 39.99 -7.50 14.51
CA SER A 3 38.66 -7.07 14.98
C SER A 3 38.04 -5.97 14.12
N LEU A 4 38.87 -5.11 13.52
CA LEU A 4 38.37 -4.06 12.61
C LEU A 4 37.78 -4.66 11.33
N TRP A 5 38.43 -5.70 10.80
CA TRP A 5 37.93 -6.40 9.61
C TRP A 5 36.59 -7.06 9.86
N ILE A 6 36.42 -7.66 11.05
CA ILE A 6 35.15 -8.30 11.42
C ILE A 6 34.03 -7.25 11.48
N ILE A 7 34.29 -6.09 12.07
CA ILE A 7 33.32 -5.00 12.17
C ILE A 7 32.91 -4.51 10.76
N VAL A 8 33.89 -4.33 9.86
CA VAL A 8 33.63 -3.88 8.49
C VAL A 8 32.78 -4.91 7.75
N ILE A 9 33.10 -6.20 7.88
CA ILE A 9 32.34 -7.28 7.22
C ILE A 9 30.90 -7.30 7.74
N LEU A 10 30.71 -7.19 9.06
CA LEU A 10 29.36 -7.16 9.65
C LEU A 10 28.57 -5.96 9.16
N LEU A 11 29.20 -4.78 9.07
CA LEU A 11 28.56 -3.58 8.54
C LEU A 11 28.11 -3.76 7.09
N VAL A 12 28.97 -4.34 6.25
CA VAL A 12 28.64 -4.60 4.84
C VAL A 12 27.47 -5.56 4.72
N ILE A 13 27.44 -6.60 5.55
CA ILE A 13 26.34 -7.57 5.55
C ILE A 13 25.02 -6.91 5.98
N VAL A 14 25.04 -6.09 7.03
CA VAL A 14 23.85 -5.41 7.53
C VAL A 14 23.32 -4.43 6.48
N VAL A 15 24.20 -3.61 5.90
CA VAL A 15 23.81 -2.64 4.87
C VAL A 15 23.29 -3.36 3.63
N GLY A 16 23.95 -4.42 3.20
CA GLY A 16 23.48 -5.23 2.07
C GLY A 16 22.12 -5.85 2.31
N TYR A 17 21.89 -6.35 3.52
CA TYR A 17 20.58 -6.89 3.91
C TYR A 17 19.50 -5.81 3.90
N MET A 18 19.81 -4.63 4.43
CA MET A 18 18.86 -3.51 4.44
C MET A 18 18.49 -3.07 3.02
N ILE A 19 19.46 -2.97 2.14
CA ILE A 19 19.23 -2.60 0.73
C ILE A 19 18.41 -3.67 0.03
N PHE A 20 18.76 -4.93 0.19
CA PHE A 20 18.05 -6.07 -0.39
C PHE A 20 16.59 -6.11 0.07
N ASN A 21 16.38 -5.94 1.38
CA ASN A 21 15.06 -5.95 1.97
C ASN A 21 14.20 -4.77 1.44
N ALA A 22 14.80 -3.59 1.31
CA ALA A 22 14.12 -2.41 0.75
C ALA A 22 13.73 -2.63 -0.71
N ILE A 23 14.61 -3.23 -1.51
CA ILE A 23 14.33 -3.52 -2.92
C ILE A 23 13.20 -4.54 -3.06
N ILE A 24 13.24 -5.62 -2.28
CA ILE A 24 12.19 -6.65 -2.29
C ILE A 24 10.86 -6.06 -1.87
N ASN A 25 10.85 -5.25 -0.82
CA ASN A 25 9.61 -4.62 -0.32
C ASN A 25 9.03 -3.66 -1.35
N LYS A 26 9.86 -2.91 -2.08
CA LYS A 26 9.40 -2.05 -3.17
C LYS A 26 8.80 -2.83 -4.33
N ARG A 27 9.37 -4.00 -4.64
CA ARG A 27 8.88 -4.84 -5.73
C ARG A 27 7.58 -5.55 -5.39
N SER A 28 7.21 -5.61 -4.12
CA SER A 28 6.00 -6.31 -3.69
C SER A 28 4.71 -5.52 -3.96
N VAL A 29 4.81 -4.21 -4.19
CA VAL A 29 3.65 -3.35 -4.41
C VAL A 29 3.95 -2.42 -5.57
N GLU A 30 3.14 -2.51 -6.61
CA GLU A 30 3.26 -1.65 -7.78
C GLU A 30 2.48 -0.36 -7.55
N GLU A 31 3.10 0.77 -7.89
CA GLU A 31 2.42 2.06 -7.83
C GLU A 31 1.80 2.37 -9.18
N LEU A 32 0.56 2.82 -9.17
CA LEU A 32 -0.15 3.28 -10.37
C LEU A 32 -0.33 4.79 -10.29
N ASN A 33 -0.10 5.47 -11.41
CA ASN A 33 -0.42 6.90 -11.49
C ASN A 33 -1.95 7.06 -11.54
N GLN A 34 -2.44 8.30 -11.45
CA GLN A 34 -3.89 8.56 -11.40
C GLN A 34 -4.62 8.02 -12.63
N TYR A 35 -4.02 8.16 -13.79
CA TYR A 35 -4.64 7.68 -15.03
C TYR A 35 -4.78 6.16 -15.01
N GLU A 36 -3.71 5.46 -14.70
CA GLU A 36 -3.71 3.99 -14.63
C GLU A 36 -4.68 3.49 -13.55
N PHE A 37 -4.67 4.14 -12.40
CA PHE A 37 -5.56 3.80 -11.29
C PHE A 37 -7.02 3.97 -11.70
N HIS A 38 -7.34 5.09 -12.33
CA HIS A 38 -8.70 5.38 -12.80
C HIS A 38 -9.16 4.36 -13.83
N GLN A 39 -8.28 3.99 -14.78
CA GLN A 39 -8.62 3.04 -15.84
C GLN A 39 -8.94 1.65 -15.29
N GLY A 40 -8.27 1.22 -14.24
CA GLY A 40 -8.45 -0.11 -13.68
C GLY A 40 -9.48 -0.23 -12.57
N MET A 41 -10.02 0.87 -12.07
CA MET A 41 -10.90 0.88 -10.90
C MET A 41 -12.13 -0.03 -11.04
N ARG A 42 -12.72 -0.10 -12.22
CA ARG A 42 -13.94 -0.89 -12.45
C ARG A 42 -13.73 -2.39 -12.23
N LYS A 43 -12.52 -2.87 -12.48
CA LYS A 43 -12.17 -4.29 -12.36
C LYS A 43 -11.41 -4.61 -11.08
N ALA A 44 -11.23 -3.63 -10.23
CA ALA A 44 -10.45 -3.75 -9.01
C ALA A 44 -11.28 -3.47 -7.77
N GLN A 45 -10.79 -3.97 -6.65
CA GLN A 45 -11.31 -3.61 -5.34
C GLN A 45 -10.55 -2.39 -4.86
N VAL A 46 -11.19 -1.22 -4.85
CA VAL A 46 -10.54 0.04 -4.44
C VAL A 46 -10.78 0.24 -2.95
N ILE A 47 -9.69 0.27 -2.19
CA ILE A 47 -9.73 0.32 -0.73
C ILE A 47 -8.99 1.55 -0.24
N ASP A 48 -9.69 2.40 0.50
CA ASP A 48 -9.10 3.55 1.20
C ASP A 48 -8.75 3.11 2.60
N VAL A 49 -7.46 3.15 2.93
CA VAL A 49 -6.96 2.66 4.22
C VAL A 49 -6.75 3.78 5.24
N ARG A 50 -7.26 4.98 4.94
CA ARG A 50 -7.27 6.06 5.93
C ARG A 50 -8.31 5.77 7.01
N GLU A 51 -8.25 6.52 8.10
CA GLU A 51 -9.25 6.38 9.14
C GLU A 51 -10.62 6.82 8.64
N LYS A 52 -11.67 6.30 9.28
CA LYS A 52 -13.06 6.52 8.85
C LYS A 52 -13.42 8.00 8.78
N VAL A 53 -12.92 8.80 9.69
CA VAL A 53 -13.18 10.25 9.71
C VAL A 53 -12.70 10.90 8.41
N ASP A 54 -11.49 10.58 7.99
CA ASP A 54 -10.92 11.12 6.75
C ASP A 54 -11.67 10.61 5.53
N TYR A 55 -12.02 9.34 5.52
CA TYR A 55 -12.77 8.72 4.43
C TYR A 55 -14.15 9.38 4.28
N ASP A 56 -14.85 9.58 5.38
CA ASP A 56 -16.19 10.17 5.35
C ASP A 56 -16.15 11.63 4.90
N TYR A 57 -15.08 12.36 5.23
CA TYR A 57 -14.90 13.75 4.81
C TYR A 57 -14.76 13.87 3.29
N GLY A 58 -14.08 12.94 2.67
CA GLY A 58 -13.93 12.89 1.23
C GLY A 58 -13.06 11.72 0.82
N HIS A 59 -13.49 10.97 -0.19
CA HIS A 59 -12.77 9.80 -0.69
C HIS A 59 -12.97 9.65 -2.18
N ILE A 60 -12.13 8.85 -2.81
CA ILE A 60 -12.25 8.53 -4.23
C ILE A 60 -13.59 7.83 -4.46
N ASN A 61 -14.35 8.33 -5.43
CA ASN A 61 -15.65 7.74 -5.75
C ASN A 61 -15.49 6.25 -6.12
N GLY A 62 -16.20 5.39 -5.41
CA GLY A 62 -16.13 3.94 -5.61
C GLY A 62 -15.20 3.22 -4.64
N ALA A 63 -14.43 3.94 -3.83
CA ALA A 63 -13.55 3.33 -2.84
C ALA A 63 -14.33 2.90 -1.60
N ARG A 64 -13.96 1.74 -1.05
CA ARG A 64 -14.46 1.28 0.25
C ARG A 64 -13.43 1.58 1.32
N ASN A 65 -13.88 1.72 2.56
CA ASN A 65 -12.98 2.05 3.67
C ASN A 65 -12.66 0.82 4.52
N ILE A 66 -11.39 0.50 4.61
CA ILE A 66 -10.86 -0.43 5.60
C ILE A 66 -9.68 0.28 6.25
N PRO A 67 -9.89 0.95 7.40
CA PRO A 67 -8.81 1.69 8.05
C PRO A 67 -7.62 0.79 8.37
N ILE A 68 -6.41 1.34 8.25
CA ILE A 68 -5.19 0.55 8.52
C ILE A 68 -5.19 -0.03 9.94
N THR A 69 -5.76 0.68 10.89
CA THR A 69 -5.87 0.22 12.28
C THR A 69 -6.74 -1.02 12.43
N MET A 70 -7.66 -1.25 11.50
CA MET A 70 -8.57 -2.38 11.50
C MET A 70 -8.25 -3.40 10.39
N PHE A 71 -7.20 -3.16 9.64
CA PHE A 71 -6.94 -3.92 8.42
C PHE A 71 -6.67 -5.40 8.70
N LYS A 72 -5.93 -5.70 9.77
CA LYS A 72 -5.61 -7.08 10.16
C LYS A 72 -6.86 -7.91 10.47
N GLN A 73 -7.93 -7.26 10.95
CA GLN A 73 -9.18 -7.94 11.27
C GLN A 73 -10.15 -8.02 10.10
N ARG A 74 -10.00 -7.13 9.09
CA ARG A 74 -11.01 -6.98 8.05
C ARG A 74 -10.58 -7.34 6.64
N TYR A 75 -9.28 -7.56 6.40
CA TYR A 75 -8.79 -7.84 5.04
C TYR A 75 -9.41 -9.10 4.43
N GLN A 76 -9.90 -10.02 5.25
CA GLN A 76 -10.46 -11.29 4.80
C GLN A 76 -11.70 -11.13 3.92
N GLY A 77 -12.37 -9.98 4.02
CA GLY A 77 -13.50 -9.66 3.14
C GLY A 77 -13.10 -9.34 1.71
N LEU A 78 -11.82 -9.19 1.43
CA LEU A 78 -11.32 -8.88 0.09
C LEU A 78 -11.12 -10.17 -0.72
N ARG A 79 -11.43 -10.08 -2.02
CA ARG A 79 -11.27 -11.21 -2.93
C ARG A 79 -9.83 -11.34 -3.38
N LYS A 80 -9.36 -12.58 -3.51
CA LYS A 80 -8.01 -12.87 -4.01
C LYS A 80 -7.95 -12.93 -5.53
N ASP A 81 -9.09 -13.11 -6.19
CA ASP A 81 -9.18 -13.26 -7.64
C ASP A 81 -9.38 -11.95 -8.39
N GLN A 82 -9.36 -10.83 -7.67
CA GLN A 82 -9.46 -9.50 -8.26
C GLN A 82 -8.30 -8.62 -7.79
N PRO A 83 -7.82 -7.70 -8.63
CA PRO A 83 -6.80 -6.74 -8.19
C PRO A 83 -7.30 -5.90 -7.00
N ILE A 84 -6.38 -5.53 -6.13
CA ILE A 84 -6.65 -4.65 -5.00
C ILE A 84 -5.90 -3.35 -5.22
N TYR A 85 -6.63 -2.25 -5.25
CA TYR A 85 -6.08 -0.90 -5.41
C TYR A 85 -6.20 -0.17 -4.08
N LEU A 86 -5.06 0.14 -3.49
CA LEU A 86 -4.99 0.79 -2.19
C LEU A 86 -4.73 2.27 -2.33
N CYS A 87 -5.37 3.08 -1.52
CA CYS A 87 -5.10 4.51 -1.46
C CYS A 87 -5.15 5.02 -0.02
N ASP A 88 -4.33 6.00 0.27
CA ASP A 88 -4.30 6.71 1.54
C ASP A 88 -3.75 8.12 1.30
N ALA A 89 -3.40 8.83 2.36
CA ALA A 89 -2.94 10.21 2.23
C ALA A 89 -1.59 10.31 1.51
N ASN A 90 -0.64 9.44 1.83
CA ASN A 90 0.76 9.58 1.38
C ASN A 90 1.45 8.26 1.00
N GLY A 91 0.75 7.14 1.02
CA GLY A 91 1.30 5.83 0.64
C GLY A 91 1.82 4.98 1.79
N ILE A 92 2.02 5.54 2.98
CA ILE A 92 2.56 4.79 4.12
C ILE A 92 1.60 3.71 4.58
N ALA A 93 0.33 4.07 4.80
CA ALA A 93 -0.69 3.11 5.23
C ALA A 93 -0.99 2.09 4.14
N SER A 94 -1.02 2.51 2.87
CA SER A 94 -1.21 1.60 1.75
C SER A 94 -0.12 0.54 1.70
N TYR A 95 1.13 0.94 1.92
CA TYR A 95 2.25 0.00 1.94
C TYR A 95 2.09 -1.03 3.06
N ARG A 96 1.69 -0.60 4.25
CA ARG A 96 1.43 -1.51 5.37
C ARG A 96 0.31 -2.50 5.05
N ALA A 97 -0.78 -2.00 4.48
CA ALA A 97 -1.90 -2.85 4.07
C ALA A 97 -1.46 -3.86 3.02
N ALA A 98 -0.66 -3.43 2.04
CA ALA A 98 -0.15 -4.32 1.01
C ALA A 98 0.71 -5.44 1.59
N ARG A 99 1.52 -5.16 2.59
CA ARG A 99 2.33 -6.18 3.26
C ARG A 99 1.47 -7.22 3.96
N ILE A 100 0.40 -6.77 4.62
CA ILE A 100 -0.55 -7.70 5.27
C ILE A 100 -1.20 -8.59 4.22
N LEU A 101 -1.66 -8.02 3.13
CA LEU A 101 -2.30 -8.77 2.05
C LEU A 101 -1.34 -9.78 1.43
N LYS A 102 -0.12 -9.39 1.16
CA LYS A 102 0.88 -10.26 0.54
C LYS A 102 1.21 -11.46 1.42
N LYS A 103 1.32 -11.26 2.73
CA LYS A 103 1.55 -12.34 3.69
C LYS A 103 0.40 -13.36 3.69
N ASN A 104 -0.79 -12.94 3.29
CA ASN A 104 -1.99 -13.77 3.35
C ASN A 104 -2.44 -14.26 1.97
N GLY A 105 -1.54 -14.27 0.99
CA GLY A 105 -1.76 -14.91 -0.30
C GLY A 105 -2.40 -14.05 -1.37
N TYR A 106 -2.53 -12.75 -1.15
CA TYR A 106 -2.99 -11.83 -2.18
C TYR A 106 -1.80 -11.46 -3.08
N LYS A 107 -2.02 -11.42 -4.40
CA LYS A 107 -0.94 -11.22 -5.38
C LYS A 107 -1.05 -9.93 -6.17
N ASP A 108 -2.24 -9.56 -6.61
CA ASP A 108 -2.44 -8.40 -7.48
C ASP A 108 -2.75 -7.17 -6.63
N ILE A 109 -1.70 -6.53 -6.10
CA ILE A 109 -1.81 -5.43 -5.17
C ILE A 109 -1.13 -4.19 -5.76
N TYR A 110 -1.85 -3.07 -5.79
CA TYR A 110 -1.38 -1.81 -6.36
C TYR A 110 -1.69 -0.66 -5.42
N MET A 111 -0.90 0.41 -5.50
CA MET A 111 -1.06 1.61 -4.71
C MET A 111 -1.22 2.83 -5.61
N LEU A 112 -2.01 3.80 -5.18
CA LEU A 112 -2.12 5.08 -5.87
C LEU A 112 -0.89 5.93 -5.60
N LYS A 113 -0.15 6.27 -6.65
CA LYS A 113 1.01 7.13 -6.54
C LYS A 113 0.58 8.54 -6.13
N GLY A 114 1.24 9.09 -5.14
CA GLY A 114 0.93 10.43 -4.61
C GLY A 114 -0.23 10.46 -3.63
N GLY A 115 -0.99 9.38 -3.50
CA GLY A 115 -2.09 9.28 -2.55
C GLY A 115 -3.27 10.17 -2.85
N TYR A 116 -4.22 10.21 -1.91
CA TYR A 116 -5.46 10.94 -2.06
C TYR A 116 -5.25 12.46 -2.22
N LYS A 117 -4.23 13.01 -1.57
CA LYS A 117 -3.94 14.45 -1.63
C LYS A 117 -3.75 14.97 -3.06
N LYS A 118 -3.22 14.13 -3.93
CA LYS A 118 -2.94 14.51 -5.34
C LYS A 118 -4.02 14.03 -6.29
N TRP A 119 -5.06 13.38 -5.80
CA TRP A 119 -6.13 12.85 -6.63
C TRP A 119 -6.97 13.98 -7.23
N THR A 120 -7.14 13.95 -8.55
CA THR A 120 -7.93 14.94 -9.29
C THR A 120 -9.22 14.39 -9.86
N GLY A 121 -9.49 13.10 -9.66
CA GLY A 121 -10.71 12.45 -10.12
C GLY A 121 -11.91 12.77 -9.24
N LYS A 122 -13.01 12.07 -9.51
CA LYS A 122 -14.26 12.26 -8.75
C LYS A 122 -14.10 11.77 -7.32
N ILE A 123 -14.63 12.54 -6.39
CA ILE A 123 -14.67 12.18 -4.98
C ILE A 123 -16.10 12.13 -4.49
N LYS A 124 -16.31 11.46 -3.38
CA LYS A 124 -17.59 11.37 -2.69
C LYS A 124 -17.35 11.70 -1.22
N SER A 125 -18.30 12.37 -0.60
CA SER A 125 -18.23 12.65 0.83
C SER A 125 -19.53 12.23 1.50
N LYS A 126 -19.39 11.80 2.74
CA LYS A 126 -20.53 11.41 3.57
C LYS A 126 -20.79 12.53 4.54
N LYS A 127 -21.81 13.32 4.25
CA LYS A 127 -22.22 14.39 5.15
C LYS A 127 -23.48 14.00 5.89
#